data_90d257cedea583b598a1a1ebabd4313a
#
_entry.id   90d257cedea583b598a1a1ebabd4313a
#
_cell.length_a   1.000
_cell.length_b   1.000
_cell.length_c   1.000
_cell.angle_alpha   90.00
_cell.angle_beta   90.00
_cell.angle_gamma   90.00
#
_symmetry.space_group_name_H-M   'P 1'
#
loop_
_entity.id
_entity.type
_entity.pdbx_description
1 polymer ?
#
loop_
_entity_poly.entity_id
_entity_poly.type
_entity_poly.pdbx_seq_one_letter_code
_entity_poly.pdbx_strand_id
1 'polypeptide(L)'
;MMKSIRSRLTVTFIGLIAVILAVIWGVNKWYLEDFYVTKKVQALNGAYEAIDSRIEENKENGISIEDAMRREKDADGNITEGNLQRLIRNFSDSANVSVLIIDNSTEDATVYSTSRDTKFLKDRIDRYIFGWAKAKYTILEENDQYKIQKTYDPQRESMYLESWGFFSDNSTAFIMSAPLSSIGESVRLANQFLLYVGMIAVLIGALVVYLVAKQITMPIYKLSNLSERMSDLDFNAKYESGKHDMEAVSYT
;
A
#
# COMPACT_ATOMS: atom_id res chain seq x y z
N MET A 1 -6.99 21.27 -44.00
CA MET A 1 -5.69 21.13 -43.36
C MET A 1 -5.36 19.64 -43.22
N MET A 2 -4.56 19.08 -44.10
CA MET A 2 -4.07 17.69 -43.97
C MET A 2 -3.12 17.62 -42.78
N LYS A 3 -3.60 17.09 -41.66
CA LYS A 3 -2.71 16.79 -40.53
C LYS A 3 -1.71 15.75 -41.01
N SER A 4 -0.43 16.09 -41.03
CA SER A 4 0.67 15.18 -41.36
C SER A 4 0.51 13.81 -40.64
N ILE A 5 0.75 12.70 -41.35
CA ILE A 5 0.74 11.33 -40.80
C ILE A 5 1.54 11.29 -39.52
N ARG A 6 2.67 11.99 -39.45
CA ARG A 6 3.50 12.16 -38.25
C ARG A 6 2.73 12.74 -37.06
N SER A 7 1.95 13.83 -37.28
CA SER A 7 1.17 14.45 -36.22
C SER A 7 0.09 13.51 -35.69
N ARG A 8 -0.59 12.76 -36.56
CA ARG A 8 -1.60 11.78 -36.15
C ARG A 8 -0.98 10.66 -35.31
N LEU A 9 0.13 10.09 -35.76
CA LEU A 9 0.83 9.03 -35.08
C LEU A 9 1.34 9.49 -33.69
N THR A 10 1.96 10.67 -33.62
CA THR A 10 2.42 11.25 -32.35
C THR A 10 1.25 11.47 -31.36
N VAL A 11 0.15 12.06 -31.82
CA VAL A 11 -1.03 12.31 -30.96
C VAL A 11 -1.67 11.01 -30.48
N THR A 12 -1.75 9.98 -31.35
CA THR A 12 -2.30 8.67 -30.99
C THR A 12 -1.47 8.00 -29.90
N PHE A 13 -0.14 7.98 -30.03
CA PHE A 13 0.73 7.36 -29.01
C PHE A 13 0.76 8.14 -27.70
N ILE A 14 0.80 9.48 -27.75
CA ILE A 14 0.71 10.30 -26.53
C ILE A 14 -0.65 10.08 -25.85
N GLY A 15 -1.73 10.02 -26.63
CA GLY A 15 -3.06 9.73 -26.10
C GLY A 15 -3.14 8.35 -25.45
N LEU A 16 -2.53 7.33 -26.05
CA LEU A 16 -2.45 5.98 -25.47
C LEU A 16 -1.71 5.98 -24.12
N ILE A 17 -0.53 6.63 -24.06
CA ILE A 17 0.23 6.75 -22.81
C ILE A 17 -0.60 7.47 -21.75
N ALA A 18 -1.24 8.57 -22.09
CA ALA A 18 -2.08 9.33 -21.17
C ALA A 18 -3.27 8.51 -20.63
N VAL A 19 -3.93 7.71 -21.49
CA VAL A 19 -5.01 6.81 -21.08
C VAL A 19 -4.52 5.73 -20.12
N ILE A 20 -3.38 5.09 -20.43
CA ILE A 20 -2.80 4.07 -19.53
C ILE A 20 -2.51 4.67 -18.15
N LEU A 21 -1.88 5.85 -18.11
CA LEU A 21 -1.59 6.53 -16.83
C LEU A 21 -2.85 6.95 -16.08
N ALA A 22 -3.88 7.40 -16.78
CA ALA A 22 -5.18 7.74 -16.18
C ALA A 22 -5.87 6.51 -15.58
N VAL A 23 -5.79 5.36 -16.24
CA VAL A 23 -6.30 4.08 -15.72
C VAL A 23 -5.53 3.65 -14.46
N ILE A 24 -4.20 3.68 -14.50
CA ILE A 24 -3.36 3.35 -13.34
C ILE A 24 -3.69 4.27 -12.16
N TRP A 25 -3.80 5.57 -12.40
CA TRP A 25 -4.15 6.55 -11.36
C TRP A 25 -5.54 6.30 -10.79
N GLY A 26 -6.54 6.01 -11.65
CA GLY A 26 -7.91 5.71 -11.23
C GLY A 26 -8.00 4.44 -10.39
N VAL A 27 -7.34 3.36 -10.82
CA VAL A 27 -7.28 2.11 -10.06
C VAL A 27 -6.60 2.34 -8.70
N ASN A 28 -5.47 3.05 -8.69
CA ASN A 28 -4.76 3.36 -7.45
C ASN A 28 -5.63 4.17 -6.47
N LYS A 29 -6.36 5.18 -6.99
CA LYS A 29 -7.24 6.01 -6.15
C LYS A 29 -8.41 5.24 -5.53
N TRP A 30 -8.99 4.27 -6.24
CA TRP A 30 -10.20 3.57 -5.80
C TRP A 30 -9.90 2.30 -4.99
N TYR A 31 -8.79 1.60 -5.28
CA TYR A 31 -8.50 0.30 -4.68
C TYR A 31 -7.40 0.31 -3.63
N LEU A 32 -6.54 1.32 -3.60
CA LEU A 32 -5.36 1.30 -2.75
C LEU A 32 -5.72 1.34 -1.26
N GLU A 33 -6.73 2.13 -0.87
CA GLU A 33 -7.18 2.22 0.53
C GLU A 33 -7.73 0.88 1.02
N ASP A 34 -8.63 0.25 0.24
CA ASP A 34 -9.21 -1.05 0.60
C ASP A 34 -8.15 -2.15 0.63
N PHE A 35 -7.19 -2.10 -0.29
CA PHE A 35 -6.05 -3.02 -0.28
C PHE A 35 -5.24 -2.90 1.02
N TYR A 36 -4.90 -1.66 1.44
CA TYR A 36 -4.18 -1.44 2.68
C TYR A 36 -4.98 -1.86 3.92
N VAL A 37 -6.28 -1.60 3.96
CA VAL A 37 -7.15 -2.07 5.05
C VAL A 37 -7.16 -3.59 5.10
N THR A 38 -7.32 -4.27 3.97
CA THR A 38 -7.30 -5.74 3.91
C THR A 38 -5.96 -6.30 4.39
N LYS A 39 -4.84 -5.70 3.96
CA LYS A 39 -3.50 -6.09 4.44
C LYS A 39 -3.35 -5.88 5.94
N LYS A 40 -3.92 -4.82 6.49
CA LYS A 40 -3.88 -4.56 7.93
C LYS A 40 -4.74 -5.55 8.70
N VAL A 41 -5.92 -5.95 8.20
CA VAL A 41 -6.75 -7.01 8.77
C VAL A 41 -5.97 -8.33 8.82
N GLN A 42 -5.32 -8.71 7.71
CA GLN A 42 -4.47 -9.91 7.67
C GLN A 42 -3.33 -9.85 8.70
N ALA A 43 -2.72 -8.67 8.88
CA ALA A 43 -1.66 -8.48 9.87
C ALA A 43 -2.20 -8.61 11.31
N LEU A 44 -3.40 -8.09 11.60
CA LEU A 44 -4.04 -8.23 12.91
C LEU A 44 -4.37 -9.69 13.22
N ASN A 45 -4.88 -10.45 12.22
CA ASN A 45 -5.14 -11.89 12.37
C ASN A 45 -3.85 -12.67 12.64
N GLY A 46 -2.81 -12.44 11.85
CA GLY A 46 -1.52 -13.10 12.06
C GLY A 46 -0.88 -12.72 13.41
N ALA A 47 -1.10 -11.50 13.90
CA ALA A 47 -0.64 -11.11 15.23
C ALA A 47 -1.43 -11.83 16.33
N TYR A 48 -2.74 -11.93 16.19
CA TYR A 48 -3.56 -12.69 17.13
C TYR A 48 -3.06 -14.13 17.25
N GLU A 49 -2.93 -14.85 16.11
CA GLU A 49 -2.47 -16.23 16.07
C GLU A 49 -1.07 -16.40 16.69
N ALA A 50 -0.14 -15.49 16.38
CA ALA A 50 1.21 -15.56 16.90
C ALA A 50 1.30 -15.29 18.39
N ILE A 51 0.51 -14.35 18.92
CA ILE A 51 0.45 -14.01 20.35
C ILE A 51 -0.27 -15.12 21.11
N ASP A 52 -1.38 -15.61 20.60
CA ASP A 52 -2.17 -16.69 21.19
C ASP A 52 -1.35 -17.98 21.32
N SER A 53 -0.71 -18.41 20.24
CA SER A 53 0.19 -19.58 20.28
C SER A 53 1.35 -19.38 21.27
N ARG A 54 1.86 -18.16 21.42
CA ARG A 54 2.93 -17.86 22.40
C ARG A 54 2.42 -17.89 23.83
N ILE A 55 1.20 -17.47 24.08
CA ILE A 55 0.54 -17.57 25.40
C ILE A 55 0.35 -19.05 25.78
N GLU A 56 -0.15 -19.87 24.85
CA GLU A 56 -0.31 -21.32 25.07
C GLU A 56 1.04 -22.01 25.34
N GLU A 57 2.07 -21.75 24.50
CA GLU A 57 3.41 -22.30 24.70
C GLU A 57 4.00 -21.91 26.07
N ASN A 58 3.86 -20.66 26.48
CA ASN A 58 4.33 -20.18 27.77
C ASN A 58 3.58 -20.90 28.90
N LYS A 59 2.27 -21.08 28.78
CA LYS A 59 1.44 -21.78 29.78
C LYS A 59 1.85 -23.25 29.94
N GLU A 60 2.12 -23.96 28.83
CA GLU A 60 2.63 -25.33 28.84
C GLU A 60 4.01 -25.44 29.53
N ASN A 61 4.86 -24.41 29.35
CA ASN A 61 6.18 -24.33 30.00
C ASN A 61 6.15 -23.78 31.43
N GLY A 62 4.96 -23.49 31.98
CA GLY A 62 4.79 -22.94 33.33
C GLY A 62 5.26 -21.48 33.49
N ILE A 63 5.36 -20.75 32.38
CA ILE A 63 5.75 -19.32 32.34
C ILE A 63 4.49 -18.49 32.43
N SER A 64 4.38 -17.63 33.44
CA SER A 64 3.26 -16.70 33.58
C SER A 64 3.30 -15.61 32.50
N ILE A 65 2.12 -15.00 32.23
CA ILE A 65 2.06 -13.83 31.31
C ILE A 65 2.92 -12.70 31.88
N GLU A 66 2.93 -12.49 33.19
CA GLU A 66 3.78 -11.50 33.86
C GLU A 66 5.27 -11.70 33.53
N ASP A 67 5.79 -12.92 33.70
CA ASP A 67 7.20 -13.21 33.37
C ASP A 67 7.49 -13.10 31.89
N ALA A 68 6.56 -13.54 31.03
CA ALA A 68 6.68 -13.44 29.58
C ALA A 68 6.62 -11.98 29.06
N MET A 69 6.01 -11.08 29.82
CA MET A 69 5.91 -9.64 29.54
C MET A 69 6.96 -8.81 30.30
N ARG A 70 7.77 -9.45 31.16
CA ARG A 70 8.72 -8.75 32.01
C ARG A 70 9.80 -8.04 31.19
N ARG A 71 10.17 -6.85 31.67
CA ARG A 71 11.25 -6.05 31.08
C ARG A 71 12.22 -5.68 32.19
N GLU A 72 13.40 -6.30 32.15
CA GLU A 72 14.45 -6.10 33.16
C GLU A 72 15.67 -5.43 32.54
N LYS A 73 16.43 -4.69 33.35
CA LYS A 73 17.77 -4.24 33.02
C LYS A 73 18.75 -5.19 33.71
N ASP A 74 19.69 -5.75 32.92
CA ASP A 74 20.80 -6.49 33.48
C ASP A 74 21.79 -5.55 34.18
N ALA A 75 22.82 -6.15 34.84
CA ALA A 75 23.85 -5.41 35.57
C ALA A 75 24.68 -4.46 34.68
N ASP A 76 24.72 -4.70 33.39
CA ASP A 76 25.41 -3.90 32.37
C ASP A 76 24.52 -2.83 31.75
N GLY A 77 23.23 -2.72 32.19
CA GLY A 77 22.25 -1.76 31.73
C GLY A 77 21.54 -2.14 30.43
N ASN A 78 21.75 -3.34 29.89
CA ASN A 78 21.03 -3.84 28.73
C ASN A 78 19.61 -4.24 29.14
N ILE A 79 18.67 -4.03 28.22
CA ILE A 79 17.26 -4.39 28.46
C ILE A 79 17.03 -5.81 27.99
N THR A 80 16.71 -6.69 28.94
CA THR A 80 16.21 -8.05 28.66
C THR A 80 14.69 -8.00 28.66
N GLU A 81 14.06 -8.51 27.63
CA GLU A 81 12.61 -8.55 27.47
C GLU A 81 12.14 -9.99 27.38
N GLY A 82 11.00 -10.26 28.01
CA GLY A 82 10.30 -11.51 27.89
C GLY A 82 9.93 -11.82 26.43
N ASN A 83 9.72 -13.08 26.15
CA ASN A 83 9.45 -13.55 24.78
C ASN A 83 8.16 -12.94 24.19
N LEU A 84 7.11 -12.83 25.00
CA LEU A 84 5.83 -12.26 24.62
C LEU A 84 5.91 -10.73 24.43
N GLN A 85 6.60 -10.04 25.36
CA GLN A 85 6.83 -8.59 25.25
C GLN A 85 7.56 -8.24 23.95
N ARG A 86 8.60 -8.98 23.60
CA ARG A 86 9.37 -8.78 22.37
C ARG A 86 8.55 -9.03 21.12
N LEU A 87 7.72 -10.10 21.11
CA LEU A 87 6.82 -10.41 20.01
C LEU A 87 5.83 -9.27 19.75
N ILE A 88 5.15 -8.83 20.79
CA ILE A 88 4.14 -7.77 20.73
C ILE A 88 4.74 -6.44 20.29
N ARG A 89 5.91 -6.09 20.80
CA ARG A 89 6.62 -4.87 20.42
C ARG A 89 7.03 -4.89 18.94
N ASN A 90 7.65 -5.99 18.50
CA ASN A 90 8.07 -6.14 17.11
C ASN A 90 6.87 -6.02 16.15
N PHE A 91 5.74 -6.62 16.51
CA PHE A 91 4.50 -6.47 15.74
C PHE A 91 4.00 -5.01 15.78
N SER A 92 3.92 -4.41 16.96
CA SER A 92 3.49 -3.02 17.15
C SER A 92 4.30 -2.06 16.27
N ASP A 93 5.63 -2.20 16.28
CA ASP A 93 6.54 -1.34 15.54
C ASP A 93 6.46 -1.58 14.02
N SER A 94 6.45 -2.85 13.59
CA SER A 94 6.44 -3.20 12.17
C SER A 94 5.10 -2.91 11.49
N ALA A 95 4.00 -3.13 12.21
CA ALA A 95 2.66 -2.93 11.69
C ALA A 95 2.08 -1.53 12.01
N ASN A 96 2.76 -0.70 12.80
CA ASN A 96 2.23 0.57 13.33
C ASN A 96 0.84 0.37 13.94
N VAL A 97 0.77 -0.54 14.93
CA VAL A 97 -0.44 -0.91 15.66
C VAL A 97 -0.17 -0.75 17.15
N SER A 98 -1.05 -0.06 17.84
CA SER A 98 -1.01 -0.01 19.30
C SER A 98 -1.67 -1.26 19.87
N VAL A 99 -0.98 -1.96 20.75
CA VAL A 99 -1.47 -3.18 21.40
C VAL A 99 -1.62 -2.94 22.90
N LEU A 100 -2.74 -3.40 23.45
CA LEU A 100 -2.97 -3.47 24.88
C LEU A 100 -3.48 -4.87 25.20
N ILE A 101 -2.92 -5.46 26.25
CA ILE A 101 -3.30 -6.76 26.80
C ILE A 101 -3.67 -6.55 28.27
N ILE A 102 -4.74 -7.18 28.69
CA ILE A 102 -5.22 -7.21 30.07
C ILE A 102 -5.22 -8.66 30.51
N ASP A 103 -4.32 -8.98 31.42
CA ASP A 103 -4.27 -10.29 32.07
C ASP A 103 -5.18 -10.29 33.31
N ASN A 104 -6.25 -11.09 33.26
CA ASN A 104 -7.20 -11.28 34.36
C ASN A 104 -7.03 -12.67 35.00
N SER A 105 -5.88 -13.33 34.83
CA SER A 105 -5.63 -14.65 35.42
C SER A 105 -5.42 -14.59 36.93
N THR A 106 -5.12 -13.41 37.47
CA THR A 106 -4.94 -13.14 38.93
C THR A 106 -6.03 -12.22 39.47
N GLU A 107 -6.13 -12.11 40.81
CA GLU A 107 -7.11 -11.23 41.46
C GLU A 107 -6.95 -9.75 41.02
N ASP A 108 -5.72 -9.31 40.77
CA ASP A 108 -5.41 -7.98 40.28
C ASP A 108 -5.12 -8.02 38.79
N ALA A 109 -5.98 -7.42 37.99
CA ALA A 109 -5.80 -7.35 36.53
C ALA A 109 -4.53 -6.54 36.17
N THR A 110 -3.62 -7.15 35.42
CA THR A 110 -2.40 -6.52 34.99
C THR A 110 -2.53 -6.04 33.53
N VAL A 111 -2.12 -4.79 33.27
CA VAL A 111 -2.26 -4.15 31.96
C VAL A 111 -0.90 -3.93 31.32
N TYR A 112 -0.71 -4.47 30.12
CA TYR A 112 0.47 -4.29 29.29
C TYR A 112 0.11 -3.52 28.02
N SER A 113 0.89 -2.51 27.65
CA SER A 113 0.61 -1.70 26.47
C SER A 113 1.87 -1.27 25.74
N THR A 114 1.82 -1.29 24.40
CA THR A 114 2.85 -0.68 23.56
C THR A 114 2.56 0.79 23.28
N SER A 115 1.35 1.25 23.55
CA SER A 115 0.93 2.63 23.32
C SER A 115 1.34 3.55 24.46
N ARG A 116 1.71 4.80 24.10
CA ARG A 116 1.84 5.90 25.07
C ARG A 116 0.50 6.29 25.69
N ASP A 117 -0.60 6.03 25.01
CA ASP A 117 -1.97 6.35 25.44
C ASP A 117 -2.72 5.07 25.87
N THR A 118 -2.17 4.42 26.88
CA THR A 118 -2.76 3.21 27.48
C THR A 118 -4.19 3.44 27.96
N LYS A 119 -4.48 4.62 28.52
CA LYS A 119 -5.81 4.97 29.01
C LYS A 119 -6.86 4.96 27.90
N PHE A 120 -6.52 5.45 26.72
CA PHE A 120 -7.41 5.45 25.56
C PHE A 120 -7.77 4.02 25.13
N LEU A 121 -6.78 3.14 25.01
CA LEU A 121 -7.03 1.74 24.62
C LEU A 121 -7.84 0.99 25.70
N LYS A 122 -7.52 1.24 26.99
CA LYS A 122 -8.24 0.63 28.09
C LYS A 122 -9.70 1.05 28.11
N ASP A 123 -9.99 2.34 27.99
CA ASP A 123 -11.35 2.85 27.93
C ASP A 123 -12.15 2.28 26.75
N ARG A 124 -11.48 2.02 25.62
CA ARG A 124 -12.13 1.41 24.45
C ARG A 124 -12.45 -0.05 24.66
N ILE A 125 -11.52 -0.85 25.12
CA ILE A 125 -11.77 -2.28 25.36
C ILE A 125 -12.83 -2.47 26.46
N ASP A 126 -12.79 -1.67 27.53
CA ASP A 126 -13.80 -1.71 28.59
C ASP A 126 -15.21 -1.43 28.01
N ARG A 127 -15.34 -0.41 27.13
CA ARG A 127 -16.62 -0.12 26.48
C ARG A 127 -17.11 -1.24 25.56
N TYR A 128 -16.22 -1.96 24.91
CA TYR A 128 -16.58 -3.07 24.04
C TYR A 128 -17.00 -4.30 24.85
N ILE A 129 -16.24 -4.67 25.85
CA ILE A 129 -16.53 -5.82 26.72
C ILE A 129 -17.84 -5.62 27.47
N PHE A 130 -18.09 -4.42 28.03
CA PHE A 130 -19.31 -4.12 28.80
C PHE A 130 -20.48 -3.66 27.93
N GLY A 131 -20.33 -3.62 26.59
CA GLY A 131 -21.41 -3.24 25.69
C GLY A 131 -21.80 -1.75 25.74
N TRP A 132 -20.96 -0.86 26.29
CA TRP A 132 -21.25 0.57 26.44
C TRP A 132 -20.80 1.38 25.19
N ALA A 133 -20.33 0.71 24.15
CA ALA A 133 -19.88 1.35 22.93
C ALA A 133 -21.05 1.97 22.17
N LYS A 134 -21.17 3.30 22.21
CA LYS A 134 -22.12 4.08 21.40
C LYS A 134 -21.53 4.53 20.05
N ALA A 135 -20.28 4.17 19.79
CA ALA A 135 -19.57 4.58 18.57
C ALA A 135 -20.17 3.86 17.34
N LYS A 136 -20.20 4.56 16.21
CA LYS A 136 -20.53 3.96 14.91
C LYS A 136 -19.37 3.07 14.48
N TYR A 137 -19.62 1.78 14.34
CA TYR A 137 -18.62 0.81 13.90
C TYR A 137 -19.15 -0.05 12.75
N THR A 138 -18.23 -0.59 11.97
CA THR A 138 -18.52 -1.55 10.90
C THR A 138 -17.66 -2.77 11.15
N ILE A 139 -18.27 -3.94 11.41
CA ILE A 139 -17.57 -5.21 11.58
C ILE A 139 -17.05 -5.65 10.23
N LEU A 140 -15.77 -6.00 10.15
CA LEU A 140 -15.10 -6.55 8.97
C LEU A 140 -14.93 -8.05 9.10
N GLU A 141 -14.63 -8.52 10.31
CA GLU A 141 -14.43 -9.93 10.62
C GLU A 141 -14.86 -10.18 12.06
N GLU A 142 -15.46 -11.34 12.33
CA GLU A 142 -15.93 -11.75 13.64
C GLU A 142 -15.84 -13.27 13.77
N ASN A 143 -15.31 -13.72 14.89
CA ASN A 143 -15.33 -15.12 15.30
C ASN A 143 -15.67 -15.22 16.80
N ASP A 144 -15.56 -16.41 17.37
CA ASP A 144 -15.93 -16.65 18.79
C ASP A 144 -14.99 -15.98 19.79
N GLN A 145 -13.73 -15.70 19.41
CA GLN A 145 -12.70 -15.13 20.27
C GLN A 145 -12.55 -13.62 20.11
N TYR A 146 -12.66 -13.10 18.89
CA TYR A 146 -12.40 -11.68 18.64
C TYR A 146 -13.21 -11.10 17.48
N LYS A 147 -13.22 -9.78 17.41
CA LYS A 147 -13.83 -9.00 16.33
C LYS A 147 -12.84 -8.02 15.77
N ILE A 148 -12.87 -7.86 14.43
CA ILE A 148 -12.14 -6.78 13.73
C ILE A 148 -13.15 -5.82 13.14
N GLN A 149 -13.01 -4.55 13.47
CA GLN A 149 -13.97 -3.52 13.09
C GLN A 149 -13.31 -2.19 12.73
N LYS A 150 -13.98 -1.43 11.86
CA LYS A 150 -13.69 0.00 11.65
C LYS A 150 -14.55 0.80 12.63
N THR A 151 -13.92 1.69 13.41
CA THR A 151 -14.62 2.51 14.41
C THR A 151 -14.26 3.98 14.22
N TYR A 152 -15.25 4.86 14.20
CA TYR A 152 -15.04 6.31 14.20
C TYR A 152 -14.93 6.82 15.63
N ASP A 153 -13.86 7.55 15.93
CA ASP A 153 -13.66 8.25 17.19
C ASP A 153 -14.02 9.74 17.04
N PRO A 154 -15.12 10.20 17.65
CA PRO A 154 -15.53 11.61 17.54
C PRO A 154 -14.60 12.60 18.23
N GLN A 155 -13.85 12.16 19.27
CA GLN A 155 -12.95 13.04 20.04
C GLN A 155 -11.66 13.30 19.27
N ARG A 156 -11.22 12.32 18.48
CA ARG A 156 -9.99 12.40 17.66
C ARG A 156 -10.28 12.66 16.19
N GLU A 157 -11.56 12.75 15.82
CA GLU A 157 -12.03 12.94 14.43
C GLU A 157 -11.36 11.98 13.44
N SER A 158 -11.14 10.73 13.88
CA SER A 158 -10.36 9.75 13.13
C SER A 158 -11.02 8.38 13.13
N MET A 159 -10.84 7.67 11.99
CA MET A 159 -11.22 6.27 11.88
C MET A 159 -10.08 5.38 12.39
N TYR A 160 -10.44 4.33 13.12
CA TYR A 160 -9.54 3.31 13.61
C TYR A 160 -9.95 1.94 13.08
N LEU A 161 -8.95 1.12 12.78
CA LEU A 161 -9.12 -0.32 12.61
C LEU A 161 -8.73 -0.98 13.93
N GLU A 162 -9.64 -1.75 14.50
CA GLU A 162 -9.48 -2.34 15.83
C GLU A 162 -9.81 -3.83 15.79
N SER A 163 -8.93 -4.61 16.40
CA SER A 163 -9.20 -6.01 16.75
C SER A 163 -9.25 -6.11 18.27
N TRP A 164 -10.31 -6.69 18.81
CA TRP A 164 -10.48 -6.83 20.25
C TRP A 164 -11.23 -8.12 20.60
N GLY A 165 -10.96 -8.66 21.76
CA GLY A 165 -11.55 -9.89 22.25
C GLY A 165 -10.72 -10.53 23.34
N PHE A 166 -10.74 -11.86 23.37
CA PHE A 166 -10.00 -12.69 24.30
C PHE A 166 -9.08 -13.65 23.53
N PHE A 167 -7.95 -14.01 24.14
CA PHE A 167 -7.15 -15.13 23.66
C PHE A 167 -7.82 -16.47 24.04
N SER A 168 -7.29 -17.57 23.52
CA SER A 168 -7.82 -18.92 23.73
C SER A 168 -7.86 -19.35 25.20
N ASP A 169 -7.07 -18.71 26.07
CA ASP A 169 -7.08 -18.91 27.52
C ASP A 169 -8.35 -18.38 28.21
N ASN A 170 -9.18 -17.61 27.50
CA ASN A 170 -10.41 -16.93 27.98
C ASN A 170 -10.24 -16.02 29.21
N SER A 171 -9.01 -15.78 29.65
CA SER A 171 -8.68 -14.91 30.79
C SER A 171 -7.98 -13.63 30.33
N THR A 172 -7.25 -13.69 29.22
CA THR A 172 -6.46 -12.58 28.70
C THR A 172 -7.23 -11.83 27.62
N ALA A 173 -7.66 -10.62 27.94
CA ALA A 173 -8.31 -9.73 26.96
C ALA A 173 -7.28 -8.89 26.21
N PHE A 174 -7.60 -8.52 24.98
CA PHE A 174 -6.73 -7.66 24.17
C PHE A 174 -7.49 -6.65 23.32
N ILE A 175 -6.80 -5.57 22.98
CA ILE A 175 -7.17 -4.68 21.90
C ILE A 175 -5.92 -4.28 21.09
N MET A 176 -6.02 -4.41 19.77
CA MET A 176 -5.05 -3.91 18.81
C MET A 176 -5.71 -2.80 18.02
N SER A 177 -5.11 -1.62 17.96
CA SER A 177 -5.72 -0.44 17.33
C SER A 177 -4.73 0.25 16.40
N ALA A 178 -5.17 0.52 15.18
CA ALA A 178 -4.41 1.24 14.16
C ALA A 178 -5.23 2.42 13.61
N PRO A 179 -4.70 3.65 13.60
CA PRO A 179 -5.40 4.77 12.99
C PRO A 179 -5.40 4.63 11.46
N LEU A 180 -6.58 4.72 10.84
CA LEU A 180 -6.72 4.67 9.37
C LEU A 180 -6.29 5.98 8.70
N SER A 181 -6.19 7.08 9.44
CA SER A 181 -5.66 8.35 8.93
C SER A 181 -4.24 8.23 8.39
N SER A 182 -3.39 7.41 9.02
CA SER A 182 -2.02 7.15 8.54
C SER A 182 -2.01 6.42 7.19
N ILE A 183 -2.98 5.54 6.94
CA ILE A 183 -3.17 4.85 5.66
C ILE A 183 -3.62 5.85 4.59
N GLY A 184 -4.64 6.65 4.88
CA GLY A 184 -5.14 7.67 3.96
C GLY A 184 -4.07 8.70 3.57
N GLU A 185 -3.19 9.10 4.50
CA GLU A 185 -2.06 9.98 4.20
C GLU A 185 -1.04 9.31 3.28
N SER A 186 -0.68 8.05 3.54
CA SER A 186 0.25 7.28 2.69
C SER A 186 -0.30 7.10 1.27
N VAL A 187 -1.59 6.80 1.14
CA VAL A 187 -2.29 6.70 -0.15
C VAL A 187 -2.27 8.03 -0.89
N ARG A 188 -2.52 9.15 -0.19
CA ARG A 188 -2.49 10.49 -0.78
C ARG A 188 -1.09 10.85 -1.29
N LEU A 189 -0.05 10.58 -0.51
CA LEU A 189 1.33 10.81 -0.92
C LEU A 189 1.71 9.96 -2.13
N ALA A 190 1.34 8.67 -2.14
CA ALA A 190 1.56 7.78 -3.27
C ALA A 190 0.87 8.29 -4.55
N ASN A 191 -0.37 8.77 -4.44
CA ASN A 191 -1.11 9.35 -5.56
C ASN A 191 -0.48 10.65 -6.08
N GLN A 192 0.01 11.52 -5.20
CA GLN A 192 0.74 12.73 -5.61
C GLN A 192 2.04 12.38 -6.32
N PHE A 193 2.82 11.42 -5.78
CA PHE A 193 4.05 10.95 -6.41
C PHE A 193 3.78 10.36 -7.80
N LEU A 194 2.76 9.52 -7.93
CA LEU A 194 2.35 8.94 -9.21
C LEU A 194 1.97 10.01 -10.23
N LEU A 195 1.31 11.09 -9.82
CA LEU A 195 0.95 12.21 -10.68
C LEU A 195 2.20 12.92 -11.21
N TYR A 196 3.19 13.21 -10.37
CA TYR A 196 4.45 13.84 -10.81
C TYR A 196 5.25 12.94 -11.76
N VAL A 197 5.42 11.66 -11.40
CA VAL A 197 6.11 10.68 -12.25
C VAL A 197 5.37 10.50 -13.57
N GLY A 198 4.04 10.45 -13.54
CA GLY A 198 3.19 10.37 -14.72
C GLY A 198 3.37 11.56 -15.66
N MET A 199 3.40 12.79 -15.15
CA MET A 199 3.66 13.99 -15.98
C MET A 199 5.02 13.92 -16.66
N ILE A 200 6.06 13.55 -15.92
CA ILE A 200 7.42 13.40 -16.47
C ILE A 200 7.43 12.30 -17.53
N ALA A 201 6.80 11.17 -17.28
CA ALA A 201 6.72 10.06 -18.24
C ALA A 201 6.01 10.45 -19.55
N VAL A 202 4.93 11.24 -19.46
CA VAL A 202 4.24 11.78 -20.66
C VAL A 202 5.16 12.70 -21.45
N LEU A 203 5.88 13.60 -20.79
CA LEU A 203 6.80 14.52 -21.47
C LEU A 203 7.94 13.78 -22.19
N ILE A 204 8.59 12.83 -21.49
CA ILE A 204 9.65 12.01 -22.07
C ILE A 204 9.10 11.15 -23.21
N GLY A 205 7.95 10.49 -23.00
CA GLY A 205 7.29 9.68 -24.00
C GLY A 205 6.92 10.48 -25.25
N ALA A 206 6.38 11.69 -25.08
CA ALA A 206 6.07 12.59 -26.19
C ALA A 206 7.32 12.96 -27.00
N LEU A 207 8.44 13.25 -26.34
CA LEU A 207 9.71 13.55 -27.00
C LEU A 207 10.22 12.36 -27.81
N VAL A 208 10.23 11.16 -27.19
CA VAL A 208 10.69 9.93 -27.86
C VAL A 208 9.82 9.61 -29.06
N VAL A 209 8.49 9.62 -28.91
CA VAL A 209 7.55 9.35 -30.01
C VAL A 209 7.73 10.38 -31.14
N TYR A 210 7.93 11.66 -30.82
CA TYR A 210 8.17 12.69 -31.80
C TYR A 210 9.43 12.42 -32.61
N LEU A 211 10.55 12.01 -31.98
CA LEU A 211 11.81 11.69 -32.66
C LEU A 211 11.67 10.45 -33.54
N VAL A 212 11.06 9.38 -33.03
CA VAL A 212 10.82 8.13 -33.77
C VAL A 212 9.88 8.37 -34.96
N ALA A 213 8.79 9.11 -34.76
CA ALA A 213 7.87 9.45 -35.84
C ALA A 213 8.55 10.27 -36.94
N LYS A 214 9.51 11.14 -36.57
CA LYS A 214 10.32 11.88 -37.57
C LYS A 214 11.19 10.94 -38.41
N GLN A 215 11.85 9.98 -37.75
CA GLN A 215 12.73 9.02 -38.45
C GLN A 215 11.96 8.10 -39.41
N ILE A 216 10.78 7.59 -38.96
CA ILE A 216 9.99 6.67 -39.78
C ILE A 216 9.26 7.40 -40.93
N THR A 217 8.73 8.60 -40.69
CA THR A 217 7.90 9.29 -41.68
C THR A 217 8.74 9.93 -42.79
N MET A 218 9.99 10.30 -42.52
CA MET A 218 10.83 10.99 -43.51
C MET A 218 11.19 10.12 -44.72
N PRO A 219 11.62 8.86 -44.59
CA PRO A 219 11.83 7.96 -45.71
C PRO A 219 10.57 7.68 -46.51
N ILE A 220 9.44 7.48 -45.82
CA ILE A 220 8.15 7.23 -46.50
C ILE A 220 7.73 8.42 -47.36
N TYR A 221 7.89 9.66 -46.88
CA TYR A 221 7.60 10.86 -47.64
C TYR A 221 8.50 11.01 -48.88
N LYS A 222 9.80 10.71 -48.72
CA LYS A 222 10.74 10.72 -49.84
C LYS A 222 10.36 9.71 -50.93
N LEU A 223 9.96 8.48 -50.52
CA LEU A 223 9.50 7.43 -51.43
C LEU A 223 8.20 7.81 -52.13
N SER A 224 7.24 8.39 -51.42
CA SER A 224 5.98 8.85 -51.97
C SER A 224 6.17 9.95 -53.00
N ASN A 225 7.05 10.93 -52.71
CA ASN A 225 7.39 12.02 -53.66
C ASN A 225 8.13 11.49 -54.91
N LEU A 226 9.02 10.51 -54.70
CA LEU A 226 9.71 9.86 -55.82
C LEU A 226 8.69 9.10 -56.71
N SER A 227 7.77 8.37 -56.12
CA SER A 227 6.71 7.66 -56.85
C SER A 227 5.78 8.61 -57.62
N GLU A 228 5.45 9.77 -57.05
CA GLU A 228 4.67 10.81 -57.72
C GLU A 228 5.44 11.41 -58.92
N ARG A 229 6.71 11.73 -58.76
CA ARG A 229 7.57 12.21 -59.86
C ARG A 229 7.77 11.18 -60.96
N MET A 230 7.90 9.89 -60.62
CA MET A 230 7.99 8.82 -61.62
C MET A 230 6.65 8.64 -62.37
N SER A 231 5.52 8.87 -61.71
CA SER A 231 4.19 8.87 -62.35
C SER A 231 4.05 10.01 -63.40
N ASP A 232 4.72 11.14 -63.13
CA ASP A 232 4.78 12.31 -64.05
C ASP A 232 5.84 12.17 -65.13
N LEU A 233 6.33 10.95 -65.40
CA LEU A 233 7.33 10.59 -66.43
C LEU A 233 8.74 11.20 -66.20
N ASP A 234 9.07 11.67 -65.00
CA ASP A 234 10.41 12.11 -64.60
C ASP A 234 11.26 10.92 -64.17
N PHE A 235 11.80 10.16 -65.13
CA PHE A 235 12.66 8.97 -64.88
C PHE A 235 14.07 9.30 -64.39
N ASN A 236 14.46 10.58 -64.29
CA ASN A 236 15.74 10.98 -63.71
C ASN A 236 15.69 11.15 -62.18
N ALA A 237 14.52 11.02 -61.58
CA ALA A 237 14.37 11.11 -60.15
C ALA A 237 14.99 9.87 -59.45
N LYS A 238 16.03 10.08 -58.64
CA LYS A 238 16.68 9.04 -57.83
C LYS A 238 16.43 9.25 -56.35
N TYR A 239 16.29 8.15 -55.62
CA TYR A 239 16.23 8.17 -54.17
C TYR A 239 17.62 8.44 -53.59
N GLU A 240 17.81 9.56 -52.92
CA GLU A 240 19.03 9.86 -52.18
C GLU A 240 18.86 9.37 -50.76
N SER A 241 19.50 8.24 -50.44
CA SER A 241 19.57 7.69 -49.07
C SER A 241 20.39 8.63 -48.18
N GLY A 242 19.78 9.15 -47.12
CA GLY A 242 20.52 9.89 -46.10
C GLY A 242 21.24 8.93 -45.14
N LYS A 243 22.31 9.41 -44.49
CA LYS A 243 23.13 8.65 -43.53
C LYS A 243 22.37 8.00 -42.37
N HIS A 244 21.05 8.24 -42.23
CA HIS A 244 20.17 7.73 -41.19
C HIS A 244 18.93 7.01 -41.73
N ASP A 245 18.85 6.74 -43.04
CA ASP A 245 17.78 5.90 -43.58
C ASP A 245 18.14 4.44 -43.24
N MET A 246 17.34 3.77 -42.44
CA MET A 246 17.52 2.35 -42.12
C MET A 246 17.50 1.56 -43.43
N GLU A 247 18.62 0.93 -43.73
CA GLU A 247 18.88 -0.05 -44.80
C GLU A 247 18.06 0.10 -46.08
N ALA A 248 18.55 0.97 -46.97
CA ALA A 248 18.26 0.79 -48.36
C ALA A 248 18.98 -0.50 -48.80
N VAL A 249 18.26 -1.63 -48.82
CA VAL A 249 18.74 -2.88 -49.40
C VAL A 249 19.03 -2.60 -50.87
N SER A 250 20.29 -2.43 -51.19
CA SER A 250 20.81 -2.35 -52.57
C SER A 250 20.70 -3.75 -53.15
N TYR A 251 19.68 -4.03 -53.96
CA TYR A 251 19.75 -5.10 -54.94
C TYR A 251 20.41 -4.55 -56.21
N THR A 252 21.66 -4.92 -56.42
CA THR A 252 22.35 -4.91 -57.70
C THR A 252 21.82 -6.06 -58.52
#